data_ae3c4b37d5455eabfb34c0e4847f27e9
#
_entry.id   ae3c4b37d5455eabfb34c0e4847f27e9
#
_cell.length_a   1.000
_cell.length_b   1.000
_cell.length_c   1.000
_cell.angle_alpha   90.00
_cell.angle_beta   90.00
_cell.angle_gamma   90.00
#
_symmetry.space_group_name_H-M   'P 1'
#
loop_
_entity.id
_entity.type
_entity.pdbx_description
1 polymer ?
#
loop_
_entity_poly.entity_id
_entity_poly.type
_entity_poly.pdbx_seq_one_letter_code
_entity_poly.pdbx_strand_id
1 'polypeptide(L)'
;MTFVSIGAAKPFIESQRIRPIGVTSLTRVSALPDVPAIAEHPPLAGFELVNFFGFHAPAGLPDPILKRLNAAAVQIMQMPELAAKFRALGFEPSTNTPDQFRQFIQGESAKFAKIIAEAGLKLSE
;
A
#
# COMPACT_ATOMS: atom_id res chain seq x y z
N MET A 1 -11.22 16.08 9.77
CA MET A 1 -10.45 14.81 9.66
C MET A 1 -10.45 14.40 8.22
N THR A 2 -9.33 13.91 7.70
CA THR A 2 -9.20 13.40 6.32
C THR A 2 -8.26 12.22 6.28
N PHE A 3 -8.39 11.36 5.27
CA PHE A 3 -7.42 10.34 4.92
C PHE A 3 -6.53 10.86 3.79
N VAL A 4 -5.23 10.66 3.94
CA VAL A 4 -4.23 11.14 2.97
C VAL A 4 -3.01 10.23 3.02
N SER A 5 -2.29 10.10 1.90
CA SER A 5 -1.05 9.33 1.88
C SER A 5 0.02 9.97 2.77
N ILE A 6 0.85 9.15 3.40
CA ILE A 6 1.93 9.62 4.30
C ILE A 6 2.86 10.59 3.58
N GLY A 7 3.24 10.29 2.34
CA GLY A 7 4.11 11.18 1.56
C GLY A 7 3.54 12.57 1.37
N ALA A 8 2.23 12.70 1.14
CA ALA A 8 1.57 14.00 1.02
C ALA A 8 1.37 14.69 2.38
N ALA A 9 1.18 13.92 3.46
CA ALA A 9 0.99 14.47 4.79
C ALA A 9 2.30 14.93 5.45
N LYS A 10 3.42 14.29 5.14
CA LYS A 10 4.71 14.45 5.82
C LYS A 10 5.15 15.91 6.01
N PRO A 11 5.17 16.79 4.99
CA PRO A 11 5.57 18.19 5.19
C PRO A 11 4.68 18.95 6.19
N PHE A 12 3.40 18.59 6.27
CA PHE A 12 2.45 19.22 7.18
C PHE A 12 2.57 18.66 8.60
N ILE A 13 2.96 17.41 8.76
CA ILE A 13 3.26 16.80 10.06
C ILE A 13 4.54 17.42 10.62
N GLU A 14 5.60 17.49 9.84
CA GLU A 14 6.90 18.07 10.22
C GLU A 14 6.78 19.55 10.62
N SER A 15 5.93 20.30 9.90
CA SER A 15 5.62 21.70 10.25
C SER A 15 4.54 21.86 11.33
N GLN A 16 4.09 20.76 11.95
CA GLN A 16 3.06 20.74 13.01
C GLN A 16 1.71 21.35 12.62
N ARG A 17 1.43 21.47 11.32
CA ARG A 17 0.14 21.99 10.82
C ARG A 17 -0.98 20.97 10.89
N ILE A 18 -0.65 19.68 10.92
CA ILE A 18 -1.57 18.57 11.12
C ILE A 18 -0.99 17.58 12.13
N ARG A 19 -1.87 16.90 12.84
CA ARG A 19 -1.52 15.81 13.76
C ARG A 19 -2.04 14.49 13.21
N PRO A 20 -1.18 13.49 12.92
CA PRO A 20 -1.64 12.15 12.58
C PRO A 20 -2.26 11.50 13.82
N ILE A 21 -3.40 10.84 13.65
CA ILE A 21 -4.12 10.16 14.72
C ILE A 21 -4.11 8.64 14.58
N GLY A 22 -3.78 8.13 13.41
CA GLY A 22 -3.68 6.72 13.13
C GLY A 22 -3.23 6.47 11.70
N VAL A 23 -2.66 5.30 11.44
CA VAL A 23 -2.37 4.77 10.11
C VAL A 23 -3.34 3.63 9.78
N THR A 24 -3.65 3.47 8.50
CA THR A 24 -4.65 2.51 8.02
C THR A 24 -4.05 1.17 7.58
N SER A 25 -2.76 0.97 7.80
CA SER A 25 -2.08 -0.32 7.69
C SER A 25 -2.36 -1.21 8.90
N LEU A 26 -2.22 -2.54 8.77
CA LEU A 26 -2.42 -3.47 9.89
C LEU A 26 -1.46 -3.22 11.05
N THR A 27 -0.25 -2.74 10.75
CA THR A 27 0.79 -2.42 11.74
C THR A 27 1.26 -1.00 11.56
N ARG A 28 1.95 -0.46 12.59
CA ARG A 28 2.61 0.84 12.49
C ARG A 28 3.63 0.84 11.36
N VAL A 29 3.85 2.00 10.77
CA VAL A 29 4.78 2.18 9.64
C VAL A 29 6.07 2.83 10.11
N SER A 30 7.18 2.49 9.46
CA SER A 30 8.51 3.00 9.81
C SER A 30 8.63 4.54 9.70
N ALA A 31 7.87 5.13 8.79
CA ALA A 31 7.84 6.58 8.59
C ALA A 31 7.16 7.37 9.73
N LEU A 32 6.31 6.71 10.53
CA LEU A 32 5.54 7.31 11.64
C LEU A 32 5.43 6.32 12.81
N PRO A 33 6.53 5.96 13.47
CA PRO A 33 6.56 4.85 14.45
C PRO A 33 5.72 5.11 15.69
N ASP A 34 5.51 6.37 16.06
CA ASP A 34 4.72 6.78 17.23
C ASP A 34 3.22 6.86 16.94
N VAL A 35 2.81 6.76 15.67
CA VAL A 35 1.40 6.82 15.27
C VAL A 35 0.81 5.41 15.28
N PRO A 36 -0.25 5.15 16.06
CA PRO A 36 -0.84 3.82 16.15
C PRO A 36 -1.47 3.39 14.83
N ALA A 37 -1.49 2.08 14.56
CA ALA A 37 -2.36 1.54 13.53
C ALA A 37 -3.82 1.54 14.05
N ILE A 38 -4.77 1.89 13.17
CA ILE A 38 -6.20 1.86 13.51
C ILE A 38 -6.62 0.45 13.96
N ALA A 39 -6.00 -0.59 13.39
CA ALA A 39 -6.20 -1.99 13.75
C ALA A 39 -5.79 -2.34 15.20
N GLU A 40 -4.98 -1.51 15.88
CA GLU A 40 -4.65 -1.69 17.30
C GLU A 40 -5.85 -1.42 18.21
N HIS A 41 -6.89 -0.72 17.72
CA HIS A 41 -8.11 -0.49 18.47
C HIS A 41 -9.03 -1.73 18.37
N PRO A 42 -9.39 -2.41 19.49
CA PRO A 42 -10.06 -3.70 19.44
C PRO A 42 -11.32 -3.78 18.55
N PRO A 43 -12.23 -2.78 18.52
CA PRO A 43 -13.37 -2.78 17.62
C PRO A 43 -13.03 -2.71 16.13
N LEU A 44 -11.78 -2.34 15.79
CA LEU A 44 -11.28 -2.18 14.42
C LEU A 44 -10.14 -3.17 14.11
N ALA A 45 -10.01 -4.22 14.93
CA ALA A 45 -9.02 -5.27 14.70
C ALA A 45 -9.18 -5.85 13.29
N GLY A 46 -8.07 -5.91 12.54
CA GLY A 46 -8.07 -6.38 11.15
C GLY A 46 -8.47 -5.32 10.11
N PHE A 47 -8.79 -4.09 10.53
CA PHE A 47 -9.00 -3.00 9.58
C PHE A 47 -7.72 -2.70 8.81
N GLU A 48 -7.81 -2.76 7.48
CA GLU A 48 -6.73 -2.39 6.59
C GLU A 48 -7.25 -1.69 5.34
N LEU A 49 -6.69 -0.52 5.07
CA LEU A 49 -6.92 0.23 3.84
C LEU A 49 -5.61 0.91 3.43
N VAL A 50 -4.90 0.33 2.48
CA VAL A 50 -3.60 0.83 2.03
C VAL A 50 -3.60 1.12 0.55
N ASN A 51 -2.84 2.14 0.15
CA ASN A 51 -2.49 2.36 -1.24
C ASN A 51 -1.30 1.46 -1.59
N PHE A 52 -1.37 0.83 -2.74
CA PHE A 52 -0.27 0.02 -3.26
C PHE A 52 0.08 0.44 -4.69
N PHE A 53 1.33 0.19 -5.06
CA PHE A 53 1.85 0.39 -6.40
C PHE A 53 2.46 -0.91 -6.89
N GLY A 54 2.29 -1.21 -8.17
CA GLY A 54 2.82 -2.44 -8.75
C GLY A 54 3.16 -2.27 -10.21
N PHE A 55 4.02 -3.15 -10.70
CA PHE A 55 4.32 -3.26 -12.12
C PHE A 55 3.31 -4.20 -12.78
N HIS A 56 2.72 -3.72 -13.87
CA HIS A 56 1.79 -4.49 -14.68
C HIS A 56 2.35 -4.64 -16.10
N ALA A 57 2.05 -5.77 -16.72
CA ALA A 57 2.41 -6.05 -18.10
C ALA A 57 1.15 -6.40 -18.91
N PRO A 58 1.19 -6.27 -20.25
CA PRO A 58 0.09 -6.70 -21.11
C PRO A 58 -0.25 -8.17 -20.89
N ALA A 59 -1.53 -8.52 -21.08
CA ALA A 59 -1.96 -9.91 -21.07
C ALA A 59 -1.22 -10.71 -22.16
N GLY A 60 -0.87 -11.97 -21.87
CA GLY A 60 -0.17 -12.83 -22.80
C GLY A 60 1.35 -12.60 -22.87
N LEU A 61 1.94 -11.83 -21.93
CA LEU A 61 3.39 -11.74 -21.84
C LEU A 61 3.99 -13.16 -21.63
N PRO A 62 4.99 -13.59 -22.44
CA PRO A 62 5.60 -14.89 -22.27
C PRO A 62 6.22 -15.09 -20.88
N ASP A 63 5.99 -16.25 -20.26
CA ASP A 63 6.48 -16.57 -18.90
C ASP A 63 7.97 -16.31 -18.66
N PRO A 64 8.89 -16.63 -19.60
CA PRO A 64 10.31 -16.34 -19.37
C PRO A 64 10.59 -14.84 -19.22
N ILE A 65 9.87 -14.01 -19.96
CA ILE A 65 10.01 -12.55 -19.88
C ILE A 65 9.42 -12.04 -18.55
N LEU A 66 8.23 -12.53 -18.17
CA LEU A 66 7.61 -12.19 -16.88
C LEU A 66 8.53 -12.54 -15.71
N LYS A 67 9.09 -13.73 -15.69
CA LYS A 67 10.02 -14.18 -14.64
C LYS A 67 11.28 -13.31 -14.58
N ARG A 68 11.85 -12.95 -15.74
CA ARG A 68 13.03 -12.08 -15.79
C ARG A 68 12.74 -10.68 -15.28
N LEU A 69 11.60 -10.10 -15.66
CA LEU A 69 11.17 -8.78 -15.16
C LEU A 69 10.91 -8.80 -13.65
N ASN A 70 10.23 -9.82 -13.15
CA ASN A 70 9.99 -9.98 -11.72
C ASN A 70 11.31 -10.12 -10.94
N ALA A 71 12.24 -10.96 -11.40
CA ALA A 71 13.54 -11.11 -10.77
C ALA A 71 14.31 -9.77 -10.71
N ALA A 72 14.32 -9.01 -11.79
CA ALA A 72 14.95 -7.69 -11.82
C ALA A 72 14.27 -6.71 -10.85
N ALA A 73 12.93 -6.68 -10.82
CA ALA A 73 12.18 -5.84 -9.89
C ALA A 73 12.47 -6.20 -8.42
N VAL A 74 12.50 -7.50 -8.09
CA VAL A 74 12.86 -7.98 -6.74
C VAL A 74 14.26 -7.53 -6.35
N GLN A 75 15.25 -7.70 -7.24
CA GLN A 75 16.63 -7.26 -6.96
C GLN A 75 16.69 -5.75 -6.70
N ILE A 76 16.02 -4.94 -7.51
CA ILE A 76 15.98 -3.49 -7.36
C ILE A 76 15.34 -3.11 -6.02
N MET A 77 14.23 -3.73 -5.64
CA MET A 77 13.53 -3.42 -4.38
C MET A 77 14.31 -3.86 -3.14
N GLN A 78 15.23 -4.81 -3.27
CA GLN A 78 16.12 -5.25 -2.19
C GLN A 78 17.36 -4.34 -2.02
N MET A 79 17.60 -3.40 -2.92
CA MET A 79 18.72 -2.45 -2.80
C MET A 79 18.48 -1.51 -1.61
N PRO A 80 19.40 -1.46 -0.61
CA PRO A 80 19.19 -0.68 0.62
C PRO A 80 18.93 0.81 0.35
N GLU A 81 19.64 1.38 -0.63
CA GLU A 81 19.50 2.78 -1.01
C GLU A 81 18.10 3.09 -1.54
N LEU A 82 17.55 2.21 -2.39
CA LEU A 82 16.22 2.38 -2.95
C LEU A 82 15.14 2.17 -1.88
N ALA A 83 15.30 1.14 -1.05
CA ALA A 83 14.40 0.90 0.06
C ALA A 83 14.32 2.10 1.03
N ALA A 84 15.48 2.74 1.31
CA ALA A 84 15.52 3.96 2.12
C ALA A 84 14.78 5.13 1.45
N LYS A 85 14.92 5.31 0.14
CA LYS A 85 14.19 6.34 -0.62
C LYS A 85 12.68 6.11 -0.57
N PHE A 86 12.21 4.87 -0.75
CA PHE A 86 10.79 4.55 -0.64
C PHE A 86 10.25 4.84 0.76
N ARG A 87 10.94 4.42 1.82
CA ARG A 87 10.53 4.73 3.21
C ARG A 87 10.50 6.23 3.48
N ALA A 88 11.47 6.99 2.96
CA ALA A 88 11.46 8.45 3.08
C ALA A 88 10.23 9.10 2.44
N LEU A 89 9.69 8.48 1.39
CA LEU A 89 8.44 8.87 0.73
C LEU A 89 7.17 8.32 1.40
N GLY A 90 7.31 7.55 2.49
CA GLY A 90 6.19 6.95 3.21
C GLY A 90 5.66 5.65 2.61
N PHE A 91 6.46 4.96 1.79
CA PHE A 91 6.13 3.64 1.25
C PHE A 91 6.92 2.55 1.97
N GLU A 92 6.29 1.41 2.21
CA GLU A 92 6.97 0.21 2.69
C GLU A 92 7.27 -0.70 1.48
N PRO A 93 8.55 -0.85 1.10
CA PRO A 93 8.92 -1.72 -0.01
C PRO A 93 8.56 -3.17 0.27
N SER A 94 7.93 -3.82 -0.67
CA SER A 94 7.62 -5.25 -0.60
C SER A 94 7.92 -5.93 -1.93
N THR A 95 8.15 -7.22 -1.88
CA THR A 95 8.39 -8.04 -3.07
C THR A 95 7.50 -9.27 -3.03
N ASN A 96 7.02 -9.69 -4.19
CA ASN A 96 6.20 -10.88 -4.35
C ASN A 96 6.44 -11.54 -5.72
N THR A 97 5.99 -12.76 -5.85
CA THR A 97 5.93 -13.44 -7.15
C THR A 97 4.75 -12.89 -7.96
N PRO A 98 4.75 -13.08 -9.30
CA PRO A 98 3.60 -12.70 -10.13
C PRO A 98 2.27 -13.31 -9.67
N ASP A 99 2.29 -14.56 -9.20
CA ASP A 99 1.09 -15.25 -8.72
C ASP A 99 0.61 -14.68 -7.37
N GLN A 100 1.52 -14.40 -6.44
CA GLN A 100 1.18 -13.73 -5.18
C GLN A 100 0.59 -12.35 -5.43
N PHE A 101 1.16 -11.59 -6.37
CA PHE A 101 0.63 -10.28 -6.72
C PHE A 101 -0.76 -10.38 -7.37
N ARG A 102 -0.98 -11.36 -8.25
CA ARG A 102 -2.29 -11.62 -8.85
C ARG A 102 -3.34 -11.93 -7.78
N GLN A 103 -3.02 -12.81 -6.82
CA GLN A 103 -3.92 -13.15 -5.71
C GLN A 103 -4.22 -11.92 -4.84
N PHE A 104 -3.21 -11.10 -4.55
CA PHE A 104 -3.38 -9.85 -3.83
C PHE A 104 -4.36 -8.90 -4.56
N ILE A 105 -4.16 -8.66 -5.86
CA ILE A 105 -5.06 -7.81 -6.66
C ILE A 105 -6.51 -8.34 -6.67
N GLN A 106 -6.68 -9.66 -6.79
CA GLN A 106 -8.01 -10.28 -6.74
C GLN A 106 -8.68 -10.06 -5.38
N GLY A 107 -7.93 -10.22 -4.28
CA GLY A 107 -8.42 -9.97 -2.92
C GLY A 107 -8.81 -8.51 -2.71
N GLU A 108 -7.96 -7.56 -3.12
CA GLU A 108 -8.26 -6.13 -3.02
C GLU A 108 -9.50 -5.76 -3.87
N SER A 109 -9.59 -6.28 -5.10
CA SER A 109 -10.75 -6.05 -5.97
C SER A 109 -12.04 -6.54 -5.32
N ALA A 110 -12.05 -7.75 -4.75
CA ALA A 110 -13.21 -8.29 -4.05
C ALA A 110 -13.58 -7.47 -2.79
N LYS A 111 -12.57 -7.06 -2.02
CA LYS A 111 -12.75 -6.19 -0.84
C LYS A 111 -13.42 -4.87 -1.23
N PHE A 112 -12.89 -4.18 -2.23
CA PHE A 112 -13.46 -2.91 -2.68
C PHE A 112 -14.85 -3.07 -3.31
N ALA A 113 -15.10 -4.13 -4.08
CA ALA A 113 -16.42 -4.42 -4.63
C ALA A 113 -17.48 -4.56 -3.52
N LYS A 114 -17.13 -5.26 -2.44
CA LYS A 114 -17.99 -5.39 -1.27
C LYS A 114 -18.26 -4.05 -0.59
N ILE A 115 -17.22 -3.25 -0.33
CA ILE A 115 -17.33 -1.92 0.29
C ILE A 115 -18.24 -1.01 -0.55
N ILE A 116 -18.05 -0.97 -1.87
CA ILE A 116 -18.85 -0.16 -2.79
C ILE A 116 -20.32 -0.57 -2.73
N ALA A 117 -20.59 -1.87 -2.75
CA ALA A 117 -21.95 -2.41 -2.68
C ALA A 117 -22.63 -2.06 -1.35
N GLU A 118 -21.95 -2.28 -0.22
CA GLU A 118 -22.49 -2.03 1.13
C GLU A 118 -22.68 -0.53 1.40
N ALA A 119 -21.81 0.32 0.87
CA ALA A 119 -21.92 1.77 1.01
C ALA A 119 -22.93 2.40 0.02
N GLY A 120 -23.49 1.63 -0.90
CA GLY A 120 -24.42 2.14 -1.91
C GLY A 120 -23.78 3.16 -2.86
N LEU A 121 -22.46 3.12 -3.03
CA LEU A 121 -21.74 4.05 -3.88
C LEU A 121 -22.02 3.74 -5.36
N LYS A 122 -22.46 4.75 -6.10
CA LYS A 122 -22.55 4.67 -7.56
C LYS A 122 -21.28 5.29 -8.13
N LEU A 123 -20.52 4.51 -8.87
CA LEU A 123 -19.43 5.06 -9.69
C LEU A 123 -20.08 5.87 -10.81
N SER A 124 -19.84 7.19 -10.84
CA SER A 124 -20.17 8.01 -12.02
C SER A 124 -19.23 7.62 -13.15
N GLU A 125 -19.80 7.30 -14.30
CA GLU A 125 -19.06 7.13 -15.56
C GLU A 125 -18.35 8.43 -15.97
#